data_4f0d93066ffbd04ceb2f6e93d1088c0a
#
_entry.id   4f0d93066ffbd04ceb2f6e93d1088c0a
#
_cell.length_a   1.000
_cell.length_b   1.000
_cell.length_c   1.000
_cell.angle_alpha   90.00
_cell.angle_beta   90.00
_cell.angle_gamma   90.00
#
_symmetry.space_group_name_H-M   'P 1'
#
loop_
_entity.id
_entity.type
_entity.pdbx_description
1 polymer ?
#
loop_
_entity_poly.entity_id
_entity_poly.type
_entity_poly.pdbx_seq_one_letter_code
_entity_poly.pdbx_strand_id
1 'polypeptide(L)'
;MNILWDFDGTLFDTYPAYTMMLSEILGDSVEKQEIYKNLKISYSYAIQYYNISCEQEDKINVLKGKFTPYDMEPFAGVVEVLRFANKNVLMPPTDRKGVMAILKYYGWEKYFVDMVTIDDGFPRKPNSLAYNHLHKKYNIDLAIGDRELDLLPAKELGISTCMFQGNCDVADYSLSHYSEFFKVVINREFSL
;
A
#
# COMPACT_ATOMS: atom_id res chain seq x y z
N MET A 1 0.14 17.05 -10.67
CA MET A 1 0.78 15.76 -10.43
C MET A 1 -0.29 14.68 -10.34
N ASN A 2 -0.12 13.56 -11.00
CA ASN A 2 -0.98 12.37 -10.93
C ASN A 2 -0.24 11.30 -10.14
N ILE A 3 -0.85 10.78 -9.08
CA ILE A 3 -0.17 9.91 -8.13
C ILE A 3 -0.79 8.51 -8.15
N LEU A 4 0.06 7.49 -8.23
CA LEU A 4 -0.29 6.10 -8.00
C LEU A 4 0.08 5.73 -6.56
N TRP A 5 -0.88 5.17 -5.85
CA TRP A 5 -0.76 4.83 -4.44
C TRP A 5 -0.80 3.32 -4.21
N ASP A 6 0.07 2.84 -3.38
CA ASP A 6 -0.19 1.63 -2.61
C ASP A 6 -1.17 1.91 -1.48
N PHE A 7 -1.69 0.88 -0.81
CA PHE A 7 -2.71 0.99 0.21
C PHE A 7 -2.18 0.66 1.61
N ASP A 8 -1.75 -0.60 1.80
CA ASP A 8 -1.33 -1.14 3.08
C ASP A 8 0.04 -0.57 3.49
N GLY A 9 0.12 0.08 4.65
CA GLY A 9 1.38 0.70 5.10
C GLY A 9 1.73 1.99 4.37
N THR A 10 0.89 2.44 3.44
CA THR A 10 1.07 3.66 2.65
C THR A 10 -0.04 4.67 2.91
N LEU A 11 -1.28 4.39 2.55
CA LEU A 11 -2.43 5.23 2.89
C LEU A 11 -2.92 4.97 4.32
N PHE A 12 -2.93 3.71 4.71
CA PHE A 12 -3.45 3.22 5.98
C PHE A 12 -2.42 2.35 6.71
N ASP A 13 -2.33 2.52 8.03
CA ASP A 13 -1.52 1.65 8.89
C ASP A 13 -2.28 0.34 9.17
N THR A 14 -2.19 -0.59 8.23
CA THR A 14 -2.88 -1.89 8.27
C THR A 14 -2.07 -2.98 8.97
N TYR A 15 -0.75 -2.81 9.09
CA TYR A 15 0.14 -3.84 9.63
C TYR A 15 -0.16 -4.23 11.07
N PRO A 16 -0.56 -3.34 12.00
CA PRO A 16 -0.94 -3.75 13.35
C PRO A 16 -2.09 -4.75 13.36
N ALA A 17 -3.14 -4.51 12.57
CA ALA A 17 -4.29 -5.41 12.47
C ALA A 17 -3.90 -6.79 11.90
N TYR A 18 -3.13 -6.82 10.82
CA TYR A 18 -2.62 -8.08 10.25
C TYR A 18 -1.66 -8.82 11.19
N THR A 19 -0.84 -8.08 11.95
CA THR A 19 0.07 -8.66 12.95
C THR A 19 -0.71 -9.34 14.06
N MET A 20 -1.73 -8.68 14.59
CA MET A 20 -2.59 -9.25 15.64
C MET A 20 -3.32 -10.50 15.13
N MET A 21 -3.87 -10.45 13.92
CA MET A 21 -4.54 -11.57 13.29
C MET A 21 -3.61 -12.80 13.12
N LEU A 22 -2.40 -12.60 12.59
CA LEU A 22 -1.44 -13.71 12.44
C LEU A 22 -0.94 -14.21 13.79
N SER A 23 -0.77 -13.34 14.79
CA SER A 23 -0.41 -13.75 16.16
C SER A 23 -1.47 -14.66 16.78
N GLU A 24 -2.76 -14.41 16.54
CA GLU A 24 -3.85 -15.30 16.99
C GLU A 24 -3.77 -16.70 16.34
N ILE A 25 -3.36 -16.76 15.08
CA ILE A 25 -3.22 -18.03 14.33
C ILE A 25 -1.96 -18.81 14.71
N LEU A 26 -0.85 -18.10 14.94
CA LEU A 26 0.47 -18.70 15.23
C LEU A 26 0.66 -19.04 16.71
N GLY A 27 -0.11 -18.40 17.58
CA GLY A 27 0.00 -18.56 19.03
C GLY A 27 1.19 -17.79 19.63
N ASP A 28 1.35 -17.92 20.94
CA ASP A 28 2.30 -17.12 21.74
C ASP A 28 3.78 -17.48 21.51
N SER A 29 4.07 -18.50 20.71
CA SER A 29 5.46 -18.93 20.42
C SER A 29 6.17 -18.03 19.38
N VAL A 30 5.44 -17.15 18.70
CA VAL A 30 5.98 -16.24 17.68
C VAL A 30 5.81 -14.79 18.13
N GLU A 31 6.92 -14.08 18.21
CA GLU A 31 6.93 -12.68 18.60
C GLU A 31 6.21 -11.79 17.58
N LYS A 32 5.32 -10.92 18.04
CA LYS A 32 4.57 -9.98 17.17
C LYS A 32 5.48 -9.11 16.31
N GLN A 33 6.66 -8.74 16.84
CA GLN A 33 7.61 -7.94 16.09
C GLN A 33 8.22 -8.71 14.91
N GLU A 34 8.39 -10.03 15.03
CA GLU A 34 8.83 -10.88 13.93
C GLU A 34 7.73 -11.00 12.87
N ILE A 35 6.48 -11.21 13.30
CA ILE A 35 5.32 -11.24 12.40
C ILE A 35 5.23 -9.94 11.60
N TYR A 36 5.32 -8.79 12.27
CA TYR A 36 5.31 -7.47 11.64
C TYR A 36 6.40 -7.32 10.58
N LYS A 37 7.65 -7.71 10.90
CA LYS A 37 8.77 -7.66 9.94
C LYS A 37 8.51 -8.50 8.70
N ASN A 38 7.99 -9.70 8.85
CA ASN A 38 7.68 -10.58 7.73
C ASN A 38 6.51 -10.05 6.87
N LEU A 39 5.49 -9.46 7.50
CA LEU A 39 4.40 -8.76 6.79
C LEU A 39 4.90 -7.57 5.99
N LYS A 40 5.89 -6.82 6.49
CA LYS A 40 6.51 -5.69 5.76
C LYS A 40 7.26 -6.15 4.50
N ILE A 41 7.78 -7.39 4.44
CA ILE A 41 8.30 -7.94 3.19
C ILE A 41 7.14 -8.16 2.20
N SER A 42 6.19 -9.00 2.54
CA SER A 42 4.86 -9.10 1.91
C SER A 42 3.96 -10.05 2.71
N TYR A 43 2.64 -9.90 2.54
CA TYR A 43 1.68 -10.85 3.11
C TYR A 43 1.94 -12.29 2.63
N SER A 44 2.18 -12.49 1.33
CA SER A 44 2.47 -13.81 0.76
C SER A 44 3.75 -14.43 1.33
N TYR A 45 4.79 -13.59 1.55
CA TYR A 45 6.02 -14.03 2.20
C TYR A 45 5.74 -14.50 3.62
N ALA A 46 5.00 -13.75 4.42
CA ALA A 46 4.67 -14.13 5.80
C ALA A 46 3.89 -15.47 5.85
N ILE A 47 2.90 -15.65 4.99
CA ILE A 47 2.13 -16.91 4.88
C ILE A 47 3.05 -18.09 4.58
N GLN A 48 3.97 -17.93 3.63
CA GLN A 48 4.94 -18.96 3.26
C GLN A 48 5.98 -19.22 4.38
N TYR A 49 6.52 -18.16 4.97
CA TYR A 49 7.53 -18.24 6.03
C TYR A 49 7.04 -19.03 7.25
N TYR A 50 5.79 -18.80 7.66
CA TYR A 50 5.17 -19.52 8.77
C TYR A 50 4.54 -20.85 8.37
N ASN A 51 4.66 -21.28 7.12
CA ASN A 51 4.05 -22.51 6.60
C ASN A 51 2.56 -22.61 6.97
N ILE A 52 1.81 -21.53 6.79
CA ILE A 52 0.37 -21.46 7.10
C ILE A 52 -0.37 -22.54 6.32
N SER A 53 -1.08 -23.42 7.02
CA SER A 53 -1.87 -24.50 6.41
C SER A 53 -3.18 -23.97 5.81
N CYS A 54 -3.81 -24.75 4.92
CA CYS A 54 -5.12 -24.39 4.37
C CYS A 54 -6.18 -24.15 5.46
N GLU A 55 -6.17 -24.96 6.54
CA GLU A 55 -7.09 -24.75 7.67
C GLU A 55 -6.83 -23.41 8.39
N GLN A 56 -5.57 -23.02 8.52
CA GLN A 56 -5.21 -21.73 9.09
C GLN A 56 -5.56 -20.58 8.14
N GLU A 57 -5.43 -20.77 6.82
CA GLU A 57 -5.88 -19.77 5.82
C GLU A 57 -7.39 -19.53 5.90
N ASP A 58 -8.20 -20.58 6.10
CA ASP A 58 -9.64 -20.45 6.30
C ASP A 58 -9.96 -19.61 7.56
N LYS A 59 -9.24 -19.86 8.67
CA LYS A 59 -9.37 -19.05 9.89
C LYS A 59 -8.96 -17.61 9.66
N ILE A 60 -7.86 -17.37 8.95
CA ILE A 60 -7.41 -16.03 8.55
C ILE A 60 -8.51 -15.30 7.75
N ASN A 61 -9.12 -15.95 6.77
CA ASN A 61 -10.20 -15.37 5.98
C ASN A 61 -11.41 -14.99 6.83
N VAL A 62 -11.76 -15.80 7.82
CA VAL A 62 -12.81 -15.48 8.80
C VAL A 62 -12.43 -14.25 9.64
N LEU A 63 -11.18 -14.17 10.12
CA LEU A 63 -10.69 -13.04 10.91
C LEU A 63 -10.63 -11.75 10.07
N LYS A 64 -10.14 -11.81 8.83
CA LYS A 64 -10.17 -10.69 7.89
C LYS A 64 -11.59 -10.16 7.67
N GLY A 65 -12.57 -11.05 7.58
CA GLY A 65 -13.97 -10.67 7.44
C GLY A 65 -14.55 -9.91 8.65
N LYS A 66 -13.87 -9.95 9.79
CA LYS A 66 -14.24 -9.19 11.00
C LYS A 66 -13.58 -7.81 11.08
N PHE A 67 -12.58 -7.53 10.25
CA PHE A 67 -11.95 -6.23 10.23
C PHE A 67 -12.97 -5.13 9.92
N THR A 68 -12.88 -4.08 10.67
CA THR A 68 -13.66 -2.86 10.48
C THR A 68 -12.75 -1.74 10.00
N PRO A 69 -13.29 -0.66 9.41
CA PRO A 69 -12.46 0.50 9.05
C PRO A 69 -11.70 1.12 10.23
N TYR A 70 -12.14 0.92 11.47
CA TYR A 70 -11.43 1.37 12.67
C TYR A 70 -10.10 0.65 12.90
N ASP A 71 -9.94 -0.56 12.38
CA ASP A 71 -8.72 -1.33 12.49
C ASP A 71 -7.65 -0.87 11.49
N MET A 72 -8.00 0.08 10.61
CA MET A 72 -7.21 0.59 9.49
C MET A 72 -7.13 2.12 9.58
N GLU A 73 -6.27 2.65 10.44
CA GLU A 73 -6.12 4.10 10.59
C GLU A 73 -5.33 4.71 9.43
N PRO A 74 -5.77 5.86 8.87
CA PRO A 74 -5.00 6.54 7.85
C PRO A 74 -3.77 7.22 8.45
N PHE A 75 -2.67 7.26 7.68
CA PHE A 75 -1.51 8.00 8.11
C PHE A 75 -1.78 9.51 8.16
N ALA A 76 -1.28 10.16 9.22
CA ALA A 76 -1.43 11.60 9.39
C ALA A 76 -0.81 12.38 8.21
N GLY A 77 -1.54 13.36 7.70
CA GLY A 77 -1.09 14.22 6.60
C GLY A 77 -1.30 13.67 5.20
N VAL A 78 -1.73 12.41 5.04
CA VAL A 78 -1.93 11.82 3.70
C VAL A 78 -3.06 12.52 2.93
N VAL A 79 -4.10 12.95 3.62
CA VAL A 79 -5.27 13.60 2.99
C VAL A 79 -4.91 14.92 2.31
N GLU A 80 -3.94 15.64 2.82
CA GLU A 80 -3.41 16.88 2.21
C GLU A 80 -2.75 16.57 0.86
N VAL A 81 -2.00 15.47 0.76
CA VAL A 81 -1.38 15.01 -0.50
C VAL A 81 -2.45 14.51 -1.48
N LEU A 82 -3.46 13.77 -0.99
CA LEU A 82 -4.61 13.35 -1.83
C LEU A 82 -5.35 14.54 -2.44
N ARG A 83 -5.54 15.62 -1.67
CA ARG A 83 -6.18 16.86 -2.14
C ARG A 83 -5.32 17.65 -3.12
N PHE A 84 -4.01 17.61 -2.95
CA PHE A 84 -3.05 18.30 -3.82
C PHE A 84 -2.95 17.66 -5.20
N ALA A 85 -3.03 16.34 -5.29
CA ALA A 85 -2.90 15.62 -6.55
C ALA A 85 -4.05 15.97 -7.53
N ASN A 86 -3.72 16.12 -8.81
CA ASN A 86 -4.74 16.28 -9.85
C ASN A 86 -5.57 15.01 -10.03
N LYS A 87 -4.90 13.86 -9.95
CA LYS A 87 -5.55 12.53 -10.00
C LYS A 87 -4.82 11.60 -9.04
N ASN A 88 -5.58 10.83 -8.30
CA ASN A 88 -5.07 9.71 -7.53
C ASN A 88 -5.61 8.42 -8.13
N VAL A 89 -4.74 7.45 -8.34
CA VAL A 89 -5.12 6.07 -8.70
C VAL A 89 -4.55 5.13 -7.64
N LEU A 90 -5.23 4.03 -7.41
CA LEU A 90 -4.92 3.13 -6.29
C LEU A 90 -4.59 1.73 -6.81
N MET A 91 -3.59 1.09 -6.19
CA MET A 91 -3.23 -0.28 -6.52
C MET A 91 -3.03 -1.12 -5.25
N PRO A 92 -4.13 -1.44 -4.55
CA PRO A 92 -4.11 -2.23 -3.32
C PRO A 92 -3.83 -3.71 -3.62
N PRO A 93 -3.21 -4.44 -2.69
CA PRO A 93 -2.97 -5.88 -2.83
C PRO A 93 -4.17 -6.74 -2.43
N THR A 94 -5.36 -6.16 -2.30
CA THR A 94 -6.59 -6.80 -1.80
C THR A 94 -7.78 -6.56 -2.74
N ASP A 95 -8.96 -7.09 -2.38
CA ASP A 95 -10.18 -6.98 -3.18
C ASP A 95 -10.81 -5.57 -3.14
N ARG A 96 -11.51 -5.24 -4.20
CA ARG A 96 -12.16 -3.93 -4.38
C ARG A 96 -13.20 -3.61 -3.30
N LYS A 97 -13.95 -4.62 -2.86
CA LYS A 97 -15.03 -4.43 -1.87
C LYS A 97 -14.46 -3.98 -0.52
N GLY A 98 -13.40 -4.63 -0.05
CA GLY A 98 -12.72 -4.27 1.20
C GLY A 98 -12.13 -2.86 1.16
N VAL A 99 -11.41 -2.54 0.09
CA VAL A 99 -10.85 -1.19 -0.12
C VAL A 99 -11.93 -0.14 -0.13
N MET A 100 -13.01 -0.34 -0.90
CA MET A 100 -14.10 0.62 -0.99
C MET A 100 -14.85 0.81 0.32
N ALA A 101 -14.95 -0.21 1.17
CA ALA A 101 -15.55 -0.08 2.49
C ALA A 101 -14.75 0.89 3.37
N ILE A 102 -13.42 0.77 3.37
CA ILE A 102 -12.52 1.66 4.11
C ILE A 102 -12.57 3.08 3.54
N LEU A 103 -12.42 3.23 2.22
CA LEU A 103 -12.46 4.56 1.58
C LEU A 103 -13.77 5.28 1.85
N LYS A 104 -14.92 4.60 1.77
CA LYS A 104 -16.23 5.17 2.07
C LYS A 104 -16.37 5.59 3.53
N TYR A 105 -15.87 4.79 4.46
CA TYR A 105 -15.91 5.11 5.87
C TYR A 105 -15.23 6.45 6.17
N TYR A 106 -14.06 6.69 5.53
CA TYR A 106 -13.31 7.95 5.68
C TYR A 106 -13.76 9.05 4.70
N GLY A 107 -14.74 8.80 3.82
CA GLY A 107 -15.19 9.74 2.80
C GLY A 107 -14.12 10.06 1.75
N TRP A 108 -13.24 9.09 1.47
CA TRP A 108 -12.07 9.26 0.59
C TRP A 108 -12.25 8.70 -0.82
N GLU A 109 -13.34 7.99 -1.11
CA GLU A 109 -13.63 7.48 -2.46
C GLU A 109 -13.60 8.56 -3.53
N LYS A 110 -13.96 9.78 -3.16
CA LYS A 110 -13.98 10.96 -4.04
C LYS A 110 -12.60 11.42 -4.51
N TYR A 111 -11.53 11.02 -3.83
CA TYR A 111 -10.17 11.40 -4.21
C TYR A 111 -9.60 10.51 -5.30
N PHE A 112 -10.14 9.32 -5.53
CA PHE A 112 -9.60 8.33 -6.45
C PHE A 112 -10.42 8.28 -7.74
N VAL A 113 -9.74 8.41 -8.87
CA VAL A 113 -10.37 8.34 -10.20
C VAL A 113 -10.43 6.91 -10.73
N ASP A 114 -9.56 6.02 -10.23
CA ASP A 114 -9.52 4.60 -10.62
C ASP A 114 -8.75 3.77 -9.58
N MET A 115 -8.92 2.45 -9.64
CA MET A 115 -8.12 1.49 -8.90
C MET A 115 -7.97 0.17 -9.66
N VAL A 116 -6.82 -0.48 -9.50
CA VAL A 116 -6.58 -1.86 -9.92
C VAL A 116 -6.38 -2.71 -8.68
N THR A 117 -7.22 -3.71 -8.50
CA THR A 117 -7.25 -4.63 -7.36
C THR A 117 -6.93 -6.06 -7.81
N ILE A 118 -6.91 -7.01 -6.89
CA ILE A 118 -6.75 -8.43 -7.24
C ILE A 118 -7.88 -8.96 -8.11
N ASP A 119 -9.07 -8.32 -8.09
CA ASP A 119 -10.24 -8.73 -8.87
C ASP A 119 -10.09 -8.44 -10.36
N ASP A 120 -9.15 -7.56 -10.74
CA ASP A 120 -8.93 -7.13 -12.13
C ASP A 120 -8.00 -8.08 -12.91
N GLY A 121 -7.50 -9.15 -12.27
CA GLY A 121 -6.77 -10.23 -12.94
C GLY A 121 -5.34 -9.90 -13.37
N PHE A 122 -4.78 -8.77 -12.97
CA PHE A 122 -3.38 -8.47 -13.21
C PHE A 122 -2.46 -9.31 -12.32
N PRO A 123 -1.25 -9.65 -12.79
CA PRO A 123 -0.23 -10.25 -11.94
C PRO A 123 0.09 -9.36 -10.74
N ARG A 124 0.44 -9.99 -9.61
CA ARG A 124 0.80 -9.27 -8.39
C ARG A 124 2.11 -8.48 -8.55
N LYS A 125 2.28 -7.44 -7.75
CA LYS A 125 3.55 -6.71 -7.57
C LYS A 125 4.68 -7.70 -7.25
N PRO A 126 5.87 -7.54 -7.82
CA PRO A 126 6.38 -6.38 -8.57
C PRO A 126 6.13 -6.42 -10.10
N ASN A 127 5.13 -7.09 -10.61
CA ASN A 127 4.84 -7.09 -12.05
C ASN A 127 4.33 -5.72 -12.52
N SER A 128 4.89 -5.21 -13.63
CA SER A 128 4.62 -3.84 -14.12
C SER A 128 3.37 -3.69 -14.98
N LEU A 129 2.64 -4.76 -15.30
CA LEU A 129 1.48 -4.70 -16.22
C LEU A 129 0.36 -3.78 -15.69
N ALA A 130 0.01 -3.90 -14.41
CA ALA A 130 -1.02 -3.04 -13.80
C ALA A 130 -0.57 -1.57 -13.75
N TYR A 131 0.71 -1.32 -13.44
CA TYR A 131 1.30 0.02 -13.44
C TYR A 131 1.25 0.64 -14.83
N ASN A 132 1.66 -0.11 -15.86
CA ASN A 132 1.63 0.34 -17.24
C ASN A 132 0.19 0.63 -17.73
N HIS A 133 -0.79 -0.20 -17.33
CA HIS A 133 -2.20 0.03 -17.62
C HIS A 133 -2.66 1.39 -17.04
N LEU A 134 -2.41 1.63 -15.76
CA LEU A 134 -2.78 2.89 -15.10
C LEU A 134 -1.98 4.09 -15.64
N HIS A 135 -0.68 3.91 -15.91
CA HIS A 135 0.17 4.98 -16.44
C HIS A 135 -0.28 5.40 -17.85
N LYS A 136 -0.58 4.46 -18.74
CA LYS A 136 -1.12 4.78 -20.08
C LYS A 136 -2.44 5.55 -20.02
N LYS A 137 -3.26 5.28 -19.00
CA LYS A 137 -4.59 5.92 -18.88
C LYS A 137 -4.53 7.29 -18.20
N TYR A 138 -3.61 7.47 -17.26
CA TYR A 138 -3.62 8.62 -16.37
C TYR A 138 -2.35 9.45 -16.38
N ASN A 139 -1.30 9.06 -17.12
CA ASN A 139 0.02 9.73 -17.14
C ASN A 139 0.53 9.94 -15.69
N ILE A 140 0.83 8.85 -15.00
CA ILE A 140 1.27 8.88 -13.60
C ILE A 140 2.65 9.56 -13.51
N ASP A 141 2.76 10.55 -12.64
CA ASP A 141 4.01 11.28 -12.39
C ASP A 141 4.80 10.68 -11.23
N LEU A 142 4.09 10.16 -10.21
CA LEU A 142 4.69 9.66 -8.97
C LEU A 142 3.99 8.39 -8.51
N ALA A 143 4.75 7.38 -8.08
CA ALA A 143 4.26 6.23 -7.34
C ALA A 143 4.72 6.29 -5.89
N ILE A 144 3.80 6.10 -4.93
CA ILE A 144 4.10 6.09 -3.49
C ILE A 144 3.77 4.72 -2.93
N GLY A 145 4.71 4.13 -2.20
CA GLY A 145 4.59 2.84 -1.53
C GLY A 145 5.53 2.73 -0.34
N ASP A 146 5.32 1.74 0.50
CA ASP A 146 6.12 1.49 1.70
C ASP A 146 7.12 0.34 1.54
N ARG A 147 7.14 -0.32 0.36
CA ARG A 147 8.03 -1.43 0.04
C ARG A 147 8.66 -1.26 -1.34
N GLU A 148 9.84 -1.80 -1.52
CA GLU A 148 10.53 -1.78 -2.80
C GLU A 148 9.70 -2.40 -3.93
N LEU A 149 8.97 -3.49 -3.65
CA LEU A 149 8.09 -4.15 -4.63
C LEU A 149 6.93 -3.28 -5.14
N ASP A 150 6.58 -2.22 -4.41
CA ASP A 150 5.58 -1.23 -4.82
C ASP A 150 6.17 -0.16 -5.75
N LEU A 151 7.48 0.07 -5.67
CA LEU A 151 8.17 1.13 -6.39
C LEU A 151 8.90 0.63 -7.64
N LEU A 152 9.48 -0.57 -7.59
CA LEU A 152 10.27 -1.14 -8.68
C LEU A 152 9.53 -1.13 -10.03
N PRO A 153 8.25 -1.57 -10.12
CA PRO A 153 7.53 -1.55 -11.39
C PRO A 153 7.28 -0.13 -11.95
N ALA A 154 7.11 0.85 -11.07
CA ALA A 154 6.97 2.25 -11.46
C ALA A 154 8.29 2.80 -12.01
N LYS A 155 9.40 2.49 -11.33
CA LYS A 155 10.75 2.88 -11.75
C LYS A 155 11.11 2.34 -13.13
N GLU A 156 10.78 1.06 -13.42
CA GLU A 156 10.96 0.44 -14.73
C GLU A 156 10.23 1.17 -15.87
N LEU A 157 9.11 1.82 -15.54
CA LEU A 157 8.31 2.61 -16.48
C LEU A 157 8.74 4.09 -16.57
N GLY A 158 9.80 4.49 -15.86
CA GLY A 158 10.26 5.87 -15.81
C GLY A 158 9.38 6.80 -14.96
N ILE A 159 8.52 6.25 -14.11
CA ILE A 159 7.70 7.01 -13.16
C ILE A 159 8.55 7.31 -11.93
N SER A 160 8.51 8.55 -11.44
CA SER A 160 9.18 8.91 -10.17
C SER A 160 8.62 8.10 -9.01
N THR A 161 9.47 7.78 -8.04
CA THR A 161 9.13 6.88 -6.95
C THR A 161 9.37 7.54 -5.59
N CYS A 162 8.46 7.28 -4.64
CA CYS A 162 8.56 7.79 -3.28
C CYS A 162 8.35 6.67 -2.27
N MET A 163 9.35 6.39 -1.46
CA MET A 163 9.27 5.45 -0.35
C MET A 163 8.65 6.14 0.87
N PHE A 164 7.61 5.54 1.42
CA PHE A 164 7.01 5.98 2.68
C PHE A 164 7.49 5.10 3.85
N GLN A 165 7.97 5.74 4.92
CA GLN A 165 8.50 5.07 6.14
C GLN A 165 9.60 4.03 5.86
N GLY A 166 10.48 4.33 4.92
CA GLY A 166 11.59 3.44 4.57
C GLY A 166 12.61 4.12 3.68
N ASN A 167 13.55 3.34 3.21
CA ASN A 167 14.53 3.73 2.21
C ASN A 167 14.89 2.53 1.34
N CYS A 168 15.04 2.73 0.03
CA CYS A 168 15.55 1.73 -0.89
C CYS A 168 16.19 2.42 -2.11
N ASP A 169 17.02 1.68 -2.84
CA ASP A 169 17.80 2.24 -3.96
C ASP A 169 16.94 2.66 -5.16
N VAL A 170 15.73 2.12 -5.28
CA VAL A 170 14.82 2.47 -6.38
C VAL A 170 13.96 3.71 -6.09
N ALA A 171 14.02 4.27 -4.88
CA ALA A 171 13.26 5.44 -4.49
C ALA A 171 13.98 6.73 -4.87
N ASP A 172 13.29 7.62 -5.61
CA ASP A 172 13.79 8.98 -5.91
C ASP A 172 13.61 9.90 -4.70
N TYR A 173 12.57 9.64 -3.91
CA TYR A 173 12.23 10.37 -2.69
C TYR A 173 11.94 9.41 -1.55
N SER A 174 12.18 9.85 -0.30
CA SER A 174 11.81 9.12 0.91
C SER A 174 11.14 10.06 1.90
N LEU A 175 10.04 9.61 2.50
CA LEU A 175 9.27 10.35 3.50
C LEU A 175 9.13 9.52 4.77
N SER A 176 9.39 10.11 5.92
CA SER A 176 9.02 9.53 7.21
C SER A 176 7.57 9.87 7.58
N HIS A 177 7.10 11.06 7.16
CA HIS A 177 5.76 11.56 7.40
C HIS A 177 5.25 12.35 6.19
N TYR A 178 3.94 12.31 5.92
CA TYR A 178 3.35 13.06 4.79
C TYR A 178 3.47 14.58 4.92
N SER A 179 3.69 15.12 6.12
CA SER A 179 4.00 16.56 6.31
C SER A 179 5.28 16.99 5.57
N GLU A 180 6.17 16.06 5.24
CA GLU A 180 7.41 16.33 4.50
C GLU A 180 7.19 16.41 2.98
N PHE A 181 6.04 15.91 2.47
CA PHE A 181 5.78 15.72 1.04
C PHE A 181 6.09 16.98 0.19
N PHE A 182 5.54 18.11 0.60
CA PHE A 182 5.69 19.35 -0.16
C PHE A 182 7.14 19.85 -0.18
N LYS A 183 7.89 19.64 0.90
CA LYS A 183 9.30 20.01 0.98
C LYS A 183 10.20 19.07 0.17
N VAL A 184 9.96 17.75 0.29
CA VAL A 184 10.86 16.73 -0.27
C VAL A 184 10.57 16.46 -1.74
N VAL A 185 9.28 16.37 -2.12
CA VAL A 185 8.88 16.02 -3.48
C VAL A 185 8.71 17.27 -4.33
N ILE A 186 7.91 18.25 -3.88
CA ILE A 186 7.53 19.37 -4.72
C ILE A 186 8.65 20.42 -4.84
N ASN A 187 9.28 20.81 -3.73
CA ASN A 187 10.31 21.86 -3.78
C ASN A 187 11.62 21.41 -4.45
N ARG A 188 11.89 20.09 -4.55
CA ARG A 188 13.04 19.60 -5.34
C ARG A 188 12.82 19.73 -6.85
N GLU A 189 11.59 19.61 -7.34
CA GLU A 189 11.29 19.80 -8.77
C GLU A 189 11.50 21.26 -9.24
N PHE A 190 11.45 22.22 -8.34
CA PHE A 190 11.65 23.65 -8.65
C PHE A 190 13.07 24.15 -8.38
N SER A 191 14.01 23.27 -7.99
CA SER A 191 15.40 23.63 -7.66
C SER A 191 16.41 23.18 -8.74
N LEU A 192 15.93 22.75 -9.90
CA LEU A 192 16.68 22.43 -11.13
C LEU A 192 16.33 23.41 -12.23
#